data_1adb26a29c45592330ecd46947029afe
#
_entry.id   1adb26a29c45592330ecd46947029afe
#
_cell.length_a   1.000
_cell.length_b   1.000
_cell.length_c   1.000
_cell.angle_alpha   90.00
_cell.angle_beta   90.00
_cell.angle_gamma   90.00
#
_symmetry.space_group_name_H-M   'P 1'
#
loop_
_entity.id
_entity.type
_entity.pdbx_description
1 polymer ?
#
loop_
_entity_poly.entity_id
_entity_poly.type
_entity_poly.pdbx_seq_one_letter_code
_entity_poly.pdbx_strand_id
1 'polypeptide(L)'
;MTTLNLDGRRRAAVWRALEERRFDLLVIGGGITGAGIARDAALRGLSVALVEARDYASGTSSRSSKMIHGGLRYLSQGDIALVKEAASERQILRRIAPHLARIMPFLIPVPSLASLAKLRAGLWSFEKLGGVPESERHEVLNVAQFAAREPLMRVEGSNGAVAYPEFLTDDARLVLANIRSAQAAGAVVLNYAEARALLFEEGRTAGALVRSTLTGETNEVRIRARLVVNAAGPWLDAVRALERDGAEPRLSLSRGIHLVFARARLPIENTLILRAEDKRSIFVVPRGDFTYVGTTDTFYPSSDYWPKITQDDVAYLLRAVERWLKTPKLVDGDIVALWAGVRPLIAEPGKKANEVSRKDEIWTAPSGLVSIGGGKLSAYRAMAARVVDLVVERLEATARACATAEAPLPGAEGLEAARSALSHLGAQGERLIGLYGGEASSVVADGGDVAVEARRAVTSEGAVRLEDYWVRRSARAWFDVRAGLDSLVPAAAAMGALLGWDAQRQADEVAHCTQLEKQCRSALRPDAREMGHG
;
A
#
# COMPACT_ATOMS: atom_id res chain seq x y z
N MET A 1 26.04 -6.53 18.91
CA MET A 1 24.90 -7.39 18.50
C MET A 1 24.89 -7.45 16.99
N THR A 2 24.98 -8.63 16.39
CA THR A 2 24.92 -8.77 14.92
C THR A 2 23.51 -8.34 14.49
N THR A 3 23.42 -7.30 13.68
CA THR A 3 22.16 -6.85 13.10
C THR A 3 21.58 -7.97 12.25
N LEU A 4 20.37 -8.45 12.61
CA LEU A 4 19.64 -9.41 11.81
C LEU A 4 19.17 -8.68 10.56
N ASN A 5 19.83 -8.89 9.43
CA ASN A 5 19.43 -8.29 8.16
C ASN A 5 18.09 -8.88 7.70
N LEU A 6 17.33 -8.09 6.95
CA LEU A 6 16.09 -8.52 6.31
C LEU A 6 16.40 -9.45 5.12
N ASP A 7 16.96 -10.61 5.44
CA ASP A 7 17.42 -11.63 4.50
C ASP A 7 16.60 -12.91 4.67
N GLY A 8 15.87 -13.28 3.62
CA GLY A 8 15.01 -14.47 3.62
C GLY A 8 15.72 -15.78 3.95
N ARG A 9 17.05 -15.83 3.74
CA ARG A 9 17.89 -17.00 4.09
C ARG A 9 18.16 -17.14 5.58
N ARG A 10 17.96 -16.08 6.37
CA ARG A 10 18.31 -16.02 7.81
C ARG A 10 17.11 -16.24 8.75
N ARG A 11 16.00 -16.74 8.24
CA ARG A 11 14.75 -16.93 9.03
C ARG A 11 14.96 -17.71 10.32
N ALA A 12 15.76 -18.79 10.29
CA ALA A 12 16.05 -19.58 11.48
C ALA A 12 16.69 -18.76 12.62
N ALA A 13 17.58 -17.82 12.29
CA ALA A 13 18.17 -16.93 13.28
C ALA A 13 17.15 -15.92 13.82
N VAL A 14 16.21 -15.47 12.98
CA VAL A 14 15.13 -14.56 13.40
C VAL A 14 14.15 -15.29 14.33
N TRP A 15 13.73 -16.52 14.01
CA TRP A 15 12.90 -17.36 14.89
C TRP A 15 13.53 -17.54 16.26
N ARG A 16 14.81 -17.88 16.31
CA ARG A 16 15.57 -18.00 17.58
C ARG A 16 15.58 -16.70 18.37
N ALA A 17 15.83 -15.55 17.70
CA ALA A 17 15.84 -14.26 18.37
C ALA A 17 14.45 -13.87 18.92
N LEU A 18 13.37 -14.26 18.24
CA LEU A 18 12.00 -14.04 18.72
C LEU A 18 11.66 -14.87 19.96
N GLU A 19 12.19 -16.08 20.07
CA GLU A 19 11.98 -16.98 21.20
C GLU A 19 12.81 -16.59 22.43
N GLU A 20 14.11 -16.27 22.22
CA GLU A 20 15.07 -16.06 23.31
C GLU A 20 14.93 -14.67 23.97
N ARG A 21 14.42 -13.66 23.24
CA ARG A 21 14.35 -12.29 23.75
C ARG A 21 13.01 -12.00 24.41
N ARG A 22 13.03 -11.08 25.38
CA ARG A 22 11.83 -10.39 25.85
C ARG A 22 11.80 -8.99 25.23
N PHE A 23 10.66 -8.63 24.66
CA PHE A 23 10.48 -7.35 23.97
C PHE A 23 9.68 -6.37 24.84
N ASP A 24 9.88 -5.08 24.60
CA ASP A 24 8.99 -4.05 25.14
C ASP A 24 7.66 -4.08 24.39
N LEU A 25 7.71 -4.27 23.07
CA LEU A 25 6.56 -4.23 22.19
C LEU A 25 6.55 -5.39 21.19
N LEU A 26 5.43 -6.11 21.12
CA LEU A 26 5.10 -7.01 20.01
C LEU A 26 4.04 -6.35 19.12
N VAL A 27 4.32 -6.18 17.84
CA VAL A 27 3.38 -5.71 16.82
C VAL A 27 2.90 -6.90 15.98
N ILE A 28 1.59 -7.11 15.94
CA ILE A 28 0.94 -8.14 15.11
C ILE A 28 0.36 -7.46 13.86
N GLY A 29 0.95 -7.77 12.69
CA GLY A 29 0.57 -7.22 11.39
C GLY A 29 1.68 -6.37 10.75
N GLY A 30 2.11 -6.77 9.53
CA GLY A 30 3.16 -6.15 8.73
C GLY A 30 2.63 -5.25 7.59
N GLY A 31 1.43 -4.69 7.74
CA GLY A 31 0.92 -3.63 6.88
C GLY A 31 1.53 -2.26 7.21
N ILE A 32 1.07 -1.21 6.53
CA ILE A 32 1.66 0.14 6.70
C ILE A 32 1.57 0.67 8.14
N THR A 33 0.49 0.37 8.85
CA THR A 33 0.30 0.80 10.24
C THR A 33 1.27 0.08 11.16
N GLY A 34 1.35 -1.25 11.10
CA GLY A 34 2.27 -2.02 11.94
C GLY A 34 3.74 -1.73 11.62
N ALA A 35 4.09 -1.58 10.34
CA ALA A 35 5.44 -1.19 9.92
C ALA A 35 5.82 0.21 10.47
N GLY A 36 4.88 1.17 10.43
CA GLY A 36 5.06 2.49 11.01
C GLY A 36 5.26 2.46 12.53
N ILE A 37 4.45 1.67 13.25
CA ILE A 37 4.56 1.48 14.70
C ILE A 37 5.90 0.85 15.06
N ALA A 38 6.30 -0.23 14.38
CA ALA A 38 7.58 -0.88 14.64
C ALA A 38 8.77 0.06 14.40
N ARG A 39 8.71 0.87 13.31
CA ARG A 39 9.73 1.87 13.01
C ARG A 39 9.82 2.94 14.09
N ASP A 40 8.70 3.53 14.46
CA ASP A 40 8.70 4.62 15.45
C ASP A 40 9.17 4.11 16.81
N ALA A 41 8.65 2.99 17.29
CA ALA A 41 9.04 2.39 18.56
C ALA A 41 10.55 2.04 18.59
N ALA A 42 11.09 1.44 17.52
CA ALA A 42 12.51 1.11 17.45
C ALA A 42 13.40 2.36 17.41
N LEU A 43 13.02 3.40 16.66
CA LEU A 43 13.74 4.68 16.62
C LEU A 43 13.72 5.39 17.98
N ARG A 44 12.68 5.22 18.76
CA ARG A 44 12.62 5.72 20.16
C ARG A 44 13.43 4.88 21.15
N GLY A 45 13.98 3.73 20.71
CA GLY A 45 14.88 2.89 21.51
C GLY A 45 14.20 1.73 22.23
N LEU A 46 12.92 1.46 21.96
CA LEU A 46 12.23 0.28 22.47
C LEU A 46 12.72 -0.99 21.78
N SER A 47 12.74 -2.10 22.51
CA SER A 47 12.94 -3.43 21.92
C SER A 47 11.65 -3.92 21.28
N VAL A 48 11.65 -4.12 19.96
CA VAL A 48 10.44 -4.39 19.17
C VAL A 48 10.53 -5.71 18.43
N ALA A 49 9.46 -6.52 18.53
CA ALA A 49 9.17 -7.62 17.60
C ALA A 49 7.99 -7.25 16.70
N LEU A 50 8.06 -7.59 15.40
CA LEU A 50 6.94 -7.52 14.49
C LEU A 50 6.76 -8.85 13.78
N VAL A 51 5.53 -9.37 13.78
CA VAL A 51 5.16 -10.61 13.08
C VAL A 51 4.03 -10.35 12.09
N GLU A 52 4.12 -10.99 10.93
CA GLU A 52 3.14 -10.90 9.85
C GLU A 52 2.78 -12.31 9.36
N ALA A 53 1.49 -12.63 9.33
CA ALA A 53 1.00 -13.96 8.98
C ALA A 53 1.30 -14.38 7.53
N ARG A 54 1.48 -13.41 6.65
CA ARG A 54 1.87 -13.59 5.24
C ARG A 54 3.13 -12.80 4.96
N ASP A 55 3.27 -12.27 3.75
CA ASP A 55 4.33 -11.32 3.48
C ASP A 55 3.95 -9.89 3.93
N TYR A 56 4.95 -9.04 4.17
CA TYR A 56 4.74 -7.62 4.46
C TYR A 56 3.89 -6.96 3.37
N ALA A 57 3.00 -6.06 3.75
CA ALA A 57 2.06 -5.39 2.87
C ALA A 57 1.04 -6.31 2.16
N SER A 58 0.88 -7.55 2.56
CA SER A 58 0.07 -8.54 1.83
C SER A 58 -1.42 -8.19 1.74
N GLY A 59 -1.96 -7.42 2.70
CA GLY A 59 -3.35 -6.98 2.73
C GLY A 59 -3.60 -5.69 1.94
N THR A 60 -4.30 -4.74 2.55
CA THR A 60 -4.68 -3.43 1.97
C THR A 60 -3.48 -2.63 1.47
N SER A 61 -2.32 -2.80 2.10
CA SER A 61 -1.12 -1.98 1.91
C SER A 61 -0.32 -2.26 0.64
N SER A 62 -0.77 -3.16 -0.24
CA SER A 62 -0.26 -3.33 -1.62
C SER A 62 -1.37 -3.18 -2.67
N ARG A 63 -2.60 -2.96 -2.24
CA ARG A 63 -3.81 -2.99 -3.09
C ARG A 63 -4.66 -1.75 -2.96
N SER A 64 -4.04 -0.63 -2.54
CA SER A 64 -4.66 0.68 -2.50
C SER A 64 -4.74 1.30 -3.91
N SER A 65 -5.27 2.52 -4.00
CA SER A 65 -5.20 3.31 -5.23
C SER A 65 -3.81 3.93 -5.46
N LYS A 66 -2.80 3.57 -4.67
CA LYS A 66 -1.38 3.97 -4.79
C LYS A 66 -1.18 5.48 -4.86
N MET A 67 -1.91 6.22 -4.03
CA MET A 67 -1.87 7.67 -3.93
C MET A 67 -1.71 8.12 -2.48
N ILE A 68 -0.92 9.17 -2.29
CA ILE A 68 -0.84 9.94 -1.05
C ILE A 68 -1.56 11.26 -1.31
N HIS A 69 -2.83 11.35 -0.88
CA HIS A 69 -3.67 12.49 -1.15
C HIS A 69 -4.16 13.16 0.13
N GLY A 70 -4.25 14.50 0.10
CA GLY A 70 -4.57 15.34 1.25
C GLY A 70 -6.05 15.32 1.68
N GLY A 71 -6.90 14.61 0.94
CA GLY A 71 -8.28 14.39 1.37
C GLY A 71 -9.20 15.62 1.27
N LEU A 72 -9.18 16.36 0.17
CA LEU A 72 -10.12 17.45 -0.14
C LEU A 72 -11.60 17.13 0.18
N ARG A 73 -11.96 15.84 0.16
CA ARG A 73 -13.28 15.35 0.54
C ARG A 73 -13.64 15.69 2.01
N TYR A 74 -12.65 15.77 2.92
CA TYR A 74 -12.94 16.06 4.35
C TYR A 74 -13.22 17.53 4.59
N LEU A 75 -12.70 18.39 3.73
CA LEU A 75 -13.04 19.80 3.77
C LEU A 75 -14.55 20.01 3.56
N SER A 76 -15.17 19.22 2.68
CA SER A 76 -16.62 19.25 2.47
C SER A 76 -17.43 18.68 3.65
N GLN A 77 -16.77 17.96 4.57
CA GLN A 77 -17.33 17.41 5.80
C GLN A 77 -17.04 18.28 7.03
N GLY A 78 -16.27 19.40 6.86
CA GLY A 78 -15.94 20.32 7.93
C GLY A 78 -14.84 19.87 8.88
N ASP A 79 -14.13 18.75 8.58
CA ASP A 79 -13.07 18.21 9.44
C ASP A 79 -11.71 18.87 9.15
N ILE A 80 -11.54 20.09 9.67
CA ILE A 80 -10.31 20.90 9.46
C ILE A 80 -9.09 20.23 10.08
N ALA A 81 -9.23 19.56 11.21
CA ALA A 81 -8.11 18.90 11.89
C ALA A 81 -7.53 17.76 11.02
N LEU A 82 -8.39 16.93 10.46
CA LEU A 82 -8.01 15.84 9.57
C LEU A 82 -7.39 16.35 8.26
N VAL A 83 -7.88 17.47 7.74
CA VAL A 83 -7.30 18.12 6.54
C VAL A 83 -5.89 18.63 6.83
N LYS A 84 -5.68 19.28 7.97
CA LYS A 84 -4.36 19.79 8.40
C LYS A 84 -3.37 18.64 8.60
N GLU A 85 -3.79 17.57 9.29
CA GLU A 85 -2.96 16.38 9.49
C GLU A 85 -2.57 15.77 8.14
N ALA A 86 -3.54 15.52 7.26
CA ALA A 86 -3.28 14.92 5.96
C ALA A 86 -2.36 15.78 5.07
N ALA A 87 -2.50 17.10 5.10
CA ALA A 87 -1.64 18.02 4.36
C ALA A 87 -0.22 18.04 4.91
N SER A 88 -0.05 18.07 6.24
CA SER A 88 1.26 18.00 6.89
C SER A 88 1.97 16.68 6.64
N GLU A 89 1.27 15.54 6.85
CA GLU A 89 1.84 14.21 6.64
C GLU A 89 2.27 13.98 5.18
N ARG A 90 1.53 14.53 4.22
CA ARG A 90 1.90 14.50 2.81
C ARG A 90 3.28 15.15 2.56
N GLN A 91 3.54 16.31 3.15
CA GLN A 91 4.82 17.01 3.01
C GLN A 91 5.95 16.26 3.75
N ILE A 92 5.65 15.67 4.90
CA ILE A 92 6.61 14.82 5.62
C ILE A 92 7.01 13.63 4.75
N LEU A 93 6.04 12.92 4.17
CA LEU A 93 6.31 11.76 3.31
C LEU A 93 7.16 12.12 2.09
N ARG A 94 6.91 13.28 1.46
CA ARG A 94 7.75 13.77 0.38
C ARG A 94 9.19 13.98 0.82
N ARG A 95 9.41 14.48 2.03
CA ARG A 95 10.76 14.73 2.57
C ARG A 95 11.48 13.44 2.93
N ILE A 96 10.81 12.52 3.61
CA ILE A 96 11.44 11.27 4.10
C ILE A 96 11.48 10.14 3.08
N ALA A 97 10.68 10.22 2.00
CA ALA A 97 10.58 9.20 0.97
C ALA A 97 10.30 9.81 -0.42
N PRO A 98 11.16 10.69 -0.95
CA PRO A 98 10.90 11.45 -2.17
C PRO A 98 10.68 10.59 -3.41
N HIS A 99 11.30 9.40 -3.50
CA HIS A 99 11.09 8.44 -4.58
C HIS A 99 9.73 7.72 -4.50
N LEU A 100 9.11 7.67 -3.30
CA LEU A 100 7.81 7.04 -3.04
C LEU A 100 6.67 8.07 -2.90
N ALA A 101 6.96 9.36 -2.97
CA ALA A 101 5.98 10.44 -2.93
C ALA A 101 6.20 11.38 -4.14
N ARG A 102 5.85 10.86 -5.34
CA ARG A 102 6.10 11.55 -6.62
C ARG A 102 4.94 12.47 -6.96
N ILE A 103 5.24 13.76 -7.21
CA ILE A 103 4.23 14.75 -7.60
C ILE A 103 3.60 14.36 -8.94
N MET A 104 2.27 14.45 -8.99
CA MET A 104 1.47 14.27 -10.19
C MET A 104 0.32 15.29 -10.20
N PRO A 105 0.07 15.97 -11.32
CA PRO A 105 -1.09 16.83 -11.46
C PRO A 105 -2.39 16.02 -11.45
N PHE A 106 -3.35 16.48 -10.63
CA PHE A 106 -4.71 15.94 -10.56
C PHE A 106 -5.66 16.95 -11.16
N LEU A 107 -6.49 16.53 -12.09
CA LEU A 107 -7.49 17.35 -12.75
C LEU A 107 -8.89 16.97 -12.27
N ILE A 108 -9.65 17.98 -11.81
CA ILE A 108 -11.05 17.85 -11.44
C ILE A 108 -11.89 18.64 -12.43
N PRO A 109 -12.70 18.01 -13.29
CA PRO A 109 -13.67 18.69 -14.14
C PRO A 109 -14.68 19.48 -13.31
N VAL A 110 -14.97 20.70 -13.71
CA VAL A 110 -15.88 21.61 -12.98
C VAL A 110 -17.18 21.79 -13.78
N PRO A 111 -18.33 21.29 -13.27
CA PRO A 111 -19.59 21.34 -14.01
C PRO A 111 -20.29 22.70 -13.95
N SER A 112 -19.96 23.57 -12.98
CA SER A 112 -20.60 24.88 -12.81
C SER A 112 -19.69 25.89 -12.10
N LEU A 113 -19.95 27.19 -12.28
CA LEU A 113 -19.22 28.25 -11.58
C LEU A 113 -19.36 28.16 -10.05
N ALA A 114 -20.52 27.74 -9.56
CA ALA A 114 -20.71 27.51 -8.12
C ALA A 114 -19.83 26.37 -7.60
N SER A 115 -19.70 25.28 -8.36
CA SER A 115 -18.78 24.18 -8.05
C SER A 115 -17.32 24.65 -8.08
N LEU A 116 -16.95 25.53 -9.01
CA LEU A 116 -15.63 26.12 -9.10
C LEU A 116 -15.32 26.96 -7.85
N ALA A 117 -16.21 27.85 -7.46
CA ALA A 117 -16.03 28.70 -6.29
C ALA A 117 -15.85 27.87 -5.01
N LYS A 118 -16.68 26.83 -4.81
CA LYS A 118 -16.58 25.92 -3.68
C LYS A 118 -15.25 25.16 -3.68
N LEU A 119 -14.83 24.62 -4.81
CA LEU A 119 -13.58 23.86 -4.93
C LEU A 119 -12.36 24.74 -4.69
N ARG A 120 -12.33 25.96 -5.26
CA ARG A 120 -11.26 26.94 -5.03
C ARG A 120 -11.14 27.33 -3.55
N ALA A 121 -12.24 27.64 -2.90
CA ALA A 121 -12.25 27.96 -1.46
C ALA A 121 -11.69 26.79 -0.64
N GLY A 122 -12.07 25.57 -1.01
CA GLY A 122 -11.59 24.36 -0.40
C GLY A 122 -10.09 24.15 -0.58
N LEU A 123 -9.59 24.25 -1.79
CA LEU A 123 -8.17 24.09 -2.09
C LEU A 123 -7.33 25.20 -1.45
N TRP A 124 -7.78 26.45 -1.53
CA TRP A 124 -7.10 27.55 -0.86
C TRP A 124 -6.95 27.32 0.66
N SER A 125 -8.03 26.86 1.30
CA SER A 125 -7.98 26.53 2.74
C SER A 125 -7.00 25.38 3.01
N PHE A 126 -7.02 24.33 2.19
CA PHE A 126 -6.09 23.20 2.27
C PHE A 126 -4.63 23.65 2.13
N GLU A 127 -4.34 24.48 1.14
CA GLU A 127 -3.01 25.00 0.85
C GLU A 127 -2.47 25.87 2.00
N LYS A 128 -3.32 26.73 2.56
CA LYS A 128 -2.97 27.57 3.71
C LYS A 128 -2.71 26.74 4.98
N LEU A 129 -3.59 25.78 5.29
CA LEU A 129 -3.46 24.92 6.45
C LEU A 129 -2.27 23.95 6.34
N GLY A 130 -1.96 23.50 5.12
CA GLY A 130 -0.88 22.56 4.85
C GLY A 130 0.47 23.19 4.56
N GLY A 131 0.58 24.53 4.52
CA GLY A 131 1.83 25.21 4.17
C GLY A 131 2.33 24.87 2.76
N VAL A 132 1.41 24.68 1.81
CA VAL A 132 1.77 24.29 0.44
C VAL A 132 2.54 25.41 -0.26
N PRO A 133 3.74 25.13 -0.83
CA PRO A 133 4.52 26.10 -1.56
C PRO A 133 3.72 26.74 -2.71
N GLU A 134 4.04 27.98 -3.06
CA GLU A 134 3.33 28.71 -4.13
C GLU A 134 3.38 28.00 -5.47
N SER A 135 4.50 27.39 -5.79
CA SER A 135 4.72 26.60 -7.01
C SER A 135 3.90 25.30 -7.07
N GLU A 136 3.29 24.91 -5.97
CA GLU A 136 2.47 23.69 -5.85
C GLU A 136 1.00 24.00 -5.53
N ARG A 137 0.56 25.25 -5.68
CA ARG A 137 -0.85 25.62 -5.51
C ARG A 137 -1.68 25.21 -6.71
N HIS A 138 -2.99 25.15 -6.46
CA HIS A 138 -3.95 24.83 -7.52
C HIS A 138 -3.98 25.89 -8.64
N GLU A 139 -4.24 25.41 -9.83
CA GLU A 139 -4.45 26.21 -11.05
C GLU A 139 -5.90 26.03 -11.52
N VAL A 140 -6.53 27.13 -11.97
CA VAL A 140 -7.85 27.06 -12.60
C VAL A 140 -7.68 27.11 -14.11
N LEU A 141 -8.17 26.10 -14.78
CA LEU A 141 -8.12 25.95 -16.23
C LEU A 141 -9.49 26.30 -16.83
N ASN A 142 -9.54 27.21 -17.81
CA ASN A 142 -10.71 27.37 -18.63
C ASN A 142 -10.92 26.15 -19.55
N VAL A 143 -12.03 26.11 -20.29
CA VAL A 143 -12.38 24.95 -21.14
C VAL A 143 -11.31 24.66 -22.19
N ALA A 144 -10.74 25.70 -22.82
CA ALA A 144 -9.70 25.54 -23.84
C ALA A 144 -8.39 25.04 -23.26
N GLN A 145 -7.97 25.59 -22.11
CA GLN A 145 -6.79 25.14 -21.37
C GLN A 145 -6.96 23.70 -20.89
N PHE A 146 -8.16 23.34 -20.40
CA PHE A 146 -8.45 21.99 -19.96
C PHE A 146 -8.38 20.99 -21.13
N ALA A 147 -8.98 21.32 -22.29
CA ALA A 147 -8.91 20.47 -23.47
C ALA A 147 -7.46 20.32 -24.00
N ALA A 148 -6.65 21.37 -23.91
CA ALA A 148 -5.25 21.31 -24.30
C ALA A 148 -4.40 20.49 -23.32
N ARG A 149 -4.69 20.58 -22.00
CA ARG A 149 -3.98 19.87 -20.94
C ARG A 149 -4.28 18.38 -20.94
N GLU A 150 -5.51 18.00 -21.32
CA GLU A 150 -5.97 16.61 -21.38
C GLU A 150 -6.89 16.40 -22.60
N PRO A 151 -6.32 16.14 -23.79
CA PRO A 151 -7.07 16.06 -25.04
C PRO A 151 -8.15 14.99 -25.10
N LEU A 152 -7.98 13.91 -24.31
CA LEU A 152 -8.97 12.83 -24.24
C LEU A 152 -10.24 13.20 -23.46
N MET A 153 -10.22 14.28 -22.68
CA MET A 153 -11.41 14.66 -21.91
C MET A 153 -12.56 15.15 -22.80
N ARG A 154 -13.77 14.71 -22.45
CA ARG A 154 -15.00 15.33 -22.92
C ARG A 154 -15.23 16.59 -22.10
N VAL A 155 -14.97 17.74 -22.71
CA VAL A 155 -15.07 19.05 -22.03
C VAL A 155 -16.42 19.71 -22.23
N GLU A 156 -17.27 19.14 -23.06
CA GLU A 156 -18.61 19.64 -23.40
C GLU A 156 -19.48 19.72 -22.15
N GLY A 157 -20.06 20.87 -21.86
CA GLY A 157 -20.87 21.11 -20.66
C GLY A 157 -20.08 21.31 -19.36
N SER A 158 -18.74 21.40 -19.45
CA SER A 158 -17.90 21.79 -18.31
C SER A 158 -17.62 23.28 -18.31
N ASN A 159 -17.27 23.84 -17.15
CA ASN A 159 -16.75 25.21 -16.99
C ASN A 159 -15.21 25.20 -16.82
N GLY A 160 -14.53 24.20 -17.38
CA GLY A 160 -13.11 24.00 -17.26
C GLY A 160 -12.75 22.96 -16.19
N ALA A 161 -11.58 23.10 -15.59
CA ALA A 161 -11.09 22.20 -14.55
C ALA A 161 -10.28 22.96 -13.49
N VAL A 162 -10.05 22.28 -12.38
CA VAL A 162 -9.03 22.69 -11.41
C VAL A 162 -7.92 21.63 -11.41
N ALA A 163 -6.68 22.09 -11.61
CA ALA A 163 -5.48 21.29 -11.49
C ALA A 163 -4.85 21.53 -10.11
N TYR A 164 -4.42 20.49 -9.43
CA TYR A 164 -3.68 20.60 -8.17
C TYR A 164 -2.74 19.42 -8.01
N PRO A 165 -1.59 19.58 -7.35
CA PRO A 165 -0.64 18.49 -7.19
C PRO A 165 -1.03 17.58 -6.02
N GLU A 166 -0.94 16.29 -6.27
CA GLU A 166 -0.96 15.22 -5.27
C GLU A 166 0.20 14.26 -5.52
N PHE A 167 0.33 13.20 -4.74
CA PHE A 167 1.45 12.28 -4.90
C PHE A 167 0.98 10.88 -5.29
N LEU A 168 1.67 10.30 -6.26
CA LEU A 168 1.65 8.88 -6.51
C LEU A 168 2.68 8.18 -5.64
N THR A 169 2.35 6.97 -5.20
CA THR A 169 3.24 6.12 -4.40
C THR A 169 3.27 4.69 -4.93
N ASP A 170 4.23 3.91 -4.44
CA ASP A 170 4.13 2.47 -4.38
C ASP A 170 3.88 2.08 -2.92
N ASP A 171 2.66 1.68 -2.63
CA ASP A 171 2.20 1.39 -1.27
C ASP A 171 2.98 0.24 -0.62
N ALA A 172 3.24 -0.85 -1.36
CA ALA A 172 4.02 -1.98 -0.86
C ALA A 172 5.48 -1.57 -0.58
N ARG A 173 6.08 -0.78 -1.48
CA ARG A 173 7.45 -0.26 -1.29
C ARG A 173 7.54 0.67 -0.08
N LEU A 174 6.51 1.48 0.18
CA LEU A 174 6.47 2.33 1.37
C LEU A 174 6.43 1.49 2.66
N VAL A 175 5.68 0.39 2.69
CA VAL A 175 5.71 -0.56 3.82
C VAL A 175 7.10 -1.16 3.99
N LEU A 176 7.69 -1.69 2.92
CA LEU A 176 9.02 -2.30 2.96
C LEU A 176 10.10 -1.32 3.43
N ALA A 177 10.03 -0.07 3.01
CA ALA A 177 10.94 0.97 3.47
C ALA A 177 10.82 1.20 4.99
N ASN A 178 9.58 1.19 5.54
CA ASN A 178 9.36 1.27 6.99
C ASN A 178 9.87 0.02 7.73
N ILE A 179 9.62 -1.19 7.22
CA ILE A 179 10.12 -2.45 7.78
C ILE A 179 11.65 -2.47 7.80
N ARG A 180 12.31 -2.07 6.68
CA ARG A 180 13.77 -1.96 6.60
C ARG A 180 14.32 -0.94 7.60
N SER A 181 13.66 0.21 7.73
CA SER A 181 14.04 1.24 8.70
C SER A 181 13.87 0.76 10.16
N ALA A 182 12.78 0.06 10.48
CA ALA A 182 12.56 -0.54 11.79
C ALA A 182 13.64 -1.57 12.13
N GLN A 183 13.96 -2.45 11.18
CA GLN A 183 14.98 -3.47 11.33
C GLN A 183 16.39 -2.85 11.52
N ALA A 184 16.71 -1.82 10.75
CA ALA A 184 17.97 -1.07 10.91
C ALA A 184 18.08 -0.38 12.27
N ALA A 185 16.95 0.02 12.87
CA ALA A 185 16.86 0.56 14.23
C ALA A 185 16.83 -0.53 15.33
N GLY A 186 16.95 -1.83 14.98
CA GLY A 186 17.07 -2.95 15.92
C GLY A 186 15.79 -3.76 16.14
N ALA A 187 14.69 -3.47 15.47
CA ALA A 187 13.50 -4.32 15.53
C ALA A 187 13.78 -5.72 14.94
N VAL A 188 13.18 -6.75 15.53
CA VAL A 188 13.16 -8.11 15.01
C VAL A 188 11.86 -8.29 14.25
N VAL A 189 11.94 -8.45 12.93
CA VAL A 189 10.77 -8.51 12.06
C VAL A 189 10.73 -9.82 11.30
N LEU A 190 9.53 -10.43 11.18
CA LEU A 190 9.36 -11.71 10.50
C LEU A 190 8.02 -11.78 9.78
N ASN A 191 8.07 -12.09 8.49
CA ASN A 191 6.92 -12.44 7.68
C ASN A 191 6.64 -13.95 7.72
N TYR A 192 5.47 -14.39 7.25
CA TYR A 192 5.01 -15.78 7.34
C TYR A 192 5.11 -16.34 8.77
N ALA A 193 4.73 -15.51 9.73
CA ALA A 193 4.73 -15.79 11.16
C ALA A 193 3.40 -15.31 11.75
N GLU A 194 2.46 -16.23 11.95
CA GLU A 194 1.10 -15.97 12.38
C GLU A 194 0.95 -16.07 13.89
N ALA A 195 0.37 -15.05 14.51
CA ALA A 195 -0.06 -15.11 15.91
C ALA A 195 -1.30 -16.00 16.02
N ARG A 196 -1.15 -17.16 16.69
CA ARG A 196 -2.20 -18.18 16.84
C ARG A 196 -2.94 -18.11 18.17
N ALA A 197 -2.28 -17.57 19.18
CA ALA A 197 -2.86 -17.35 20.50
C ALA A 197 -2.14 -16.19 21.19
N LEU A 198 -2.82 -15.49 22.08
CA LEU A 198 -2.19 -14.53 22.97
C LEU A 198 -1.68 -15.24 24.23
N LEU A 199 -0.57 -14.76 24.77
CA LEU A 199 -0.02 -15.19 26.06
C LEU A 199 -0.49 -14.22 27.13
N PHE A 200 -0.80 -14.76 28.33
CA PHE A 200 -1.28 -13.96 29.45
C PHE A 200 -0.39 -14.20 30.67
N GLU A 201 -0.05 -13.13 31.38
CA GLU A 201 0.57 -13.13 32.71
C GLU A 201 -0.34 -12.29 33.62
N GLU A 202 -0.82 -12.83 34.71
CA GLU A 202 -1.72 -12.16 35.68
C GLU A 202 -2.95 -11.49 35.02
N GLY A 203 -3.55 -12.15 34.03
CA GLY A 203 -4.70 -11.64 33.29
C GLY A 203 -4.39 -10.54 32.25
N ARG A 204 -3.12 -10.17 32.09
CA ARG A 204 -2.69 -9.19 31.09
C ARG A 204 -1.98 -9.86 29.92
N THR A 205 -2.19 -9.34 28.72
CA THR A 205 -1.51 -9.81 27.52
C THR A 205 0.01 -9.60 27.65
N ALA A 206 0.77 -10.68 27.54
CA ALA A 206 2.23 -10.72 27.75
C ALA A 206 3.02 -11.27 26.54
N GLY A 207 2.37 -11.34 25.37
CA GLY A 207 2.98 -11.83 24.14
C GLY A 207 2.02 -12.64 23.28
N ALA A 208 2.58 -13.45 22.39
CA ALA A 208 1.82 -14.34 21.52
C ALA A 208 2.55 -15.66 21.25
N LEU A 209 1.77 -16.74 21.04
CA LEU A 209 2.24 -17.96 20.39
C LEU A 209 2.20 -17.72 18.88
N VAL A 210 3.35 -17.84 18.23
CA VAL A 210 3.51 -17.52 16.81
C VAL A 210 4.01 -18.72 16.04
N ARG A 211 3.36 -19.05 14.92
CA ARG A 211 3.67 -20.23 14.11
C ARG A 211 3.99 -19.80 12.66
N SER A 212 4.91 -20.54 12.03
CA SER A 212 5.17 -20.37 10.60
C SER A 212 3.96 -20.75 9.73
N THR A 213 3.70 -19.97 8.71
CA THR A 213 2.69 -20.26 7.67
C THR A 213 3.32 -20.75 6.35
N LEU A 214 4.65 -20.90 6.30
CA LEU A 214 5.33 -21.48 5.14
C LEU A 214 5.20 -23.00 5.15
N THR A 215 4.86 -23.54 4.00
CA THR A 215 4.83 -25.01 3.81
C THR A 215 6.19 -25.62 4.07
N GLY A 216 6.25 -26.65 4.92
CA GLY A 216 7.48 -27.33 5.30
C GLY A 216 8.24 -26.71 6.49
N GLU A 217 7.88 -25.49 6.94
CA GLU A 217 8.37 -24.93 8.21
C GLU A 217 7.46 -25.31 9.37
N THR A 218 8.01 -25.90 10.43
CA THR A 218 7.27 -26.30 11.64
C THR A 218 7.54 -25.40 12.84
N ASN A 219 8.19 -24.25 12.61
CA ASN A 219 8.54 -23.32 13.69
C ASN A 219 7.28 -22.82 14.40
N GLU A 220 7.27 -22.95 15.72
CA GLU A 220 6.29 -22.36 16.62
C GLU A 220 7.01 -21.90 17.88
N VAL A 221 6.88 -20.62 18.21
CA VAL A 221 7.59 -20.00 19.34
C VAL A 221 6.67 -19.11 20.17
N ARG A 222 7.01 -18.97 21.45
CA ARG A 222 6.34 -18.05 22.39
C ARG A 222 7.11 -16.74 22.44
N ILE A 223 6.61 -15.71 21.78
CA ILE A 223 7.20 -14.37 21.83
C ILE A 223 6.68 -13.66 23.09
N ARG A 224 7.58 -13.27 23.98
CA ARG A 224 7.24 -12.53 25.20
C ARG A 224 7.42 -11.04 24.98
N ALA A 225 6.41 -10.24 25.34
CA ALA A 225 6.45 -8.78 25.25
C ALA A 225 5.71 -8.15 26.43
N ARG A 226 6.17 -6.98 26.86
CA ARG A 226 5.51 -6.20 27.93
C ARG A 226 4.18 -5.63 27.46
N LEU A 227 4.04 -5.33 26.15
CA LEU A 227 2.82 -4.84 25.53
C LEU A 227 2.65 -5.43 24.14
N VAL A 228 1.40 -5.71 23.75
CA VAL A 228 1.06 -6.23 22.42
C VAL A 228 0.16 -5.23 21.68
N VAL A 229 0.50 -4.91 20.44
CA VAL A 229 -0.29 -4.08 19.53
C VAL A 229 -0.79 -4.92 18.37
N ASN A 230 -2.11 -4.94 18.19
CA ASN A 230 -2.80 -5.52 17.05
C ASN A 230 -2.96 -4.45 15.96
N ALA A 231 -2.22 -4.57 14.87
CA ALA A 231 -2.26 -3.73 13.68
C ALA A 231 -2.58 -4.58 12.42
N ALA A 232 -3.38 -5.64 12.56
CA ALA A 232 -3.62 -6.65 11.54
C ALA A 232 -4.58 -6.20 10.40
N GLY A 233 -4.95 -4.90 10.32
CA GLY A 233 -5.76 -4.35 9.24
C GLY A 233 -7.08 -5.11 9.05
N PRO A 234 -7.39 -5.69 7.86
CA PRO A 234 -8.64 -6.42 7.65
C PRO A 234 -8.86 -7.62 8.57
N TRP A 235 -7.79 -8.15 9.19
CA TRP A 235 -7.83 -9.28 10.14
C TRP A 235 -7.80 -8.84 11.61
N LEU A 236 -7.99 -7.54 11.89
CA LEU A 236 -7.96 -6.98 13.25
C LEU A 236 -8.92 -7.72 14.19
N ASP A 237 -10.16 -8.00 13.74
CA ASP A 237 -11.15 -8.68 14.57
C ASP A 237 -10.79 -10.15 14.81
N ALA A 238 -10.12 -10.82 13.87
CA ALA A 238 -9.61 -12.18 14.07
C ALA A 238 -8.53 -12.23 15.17
N VAL A 239 -7.64 -11.25 15.22
CA VAL A 239 -6.64 -11.13 16.30
C VAL A 239 -7.29 -10.77 17.64
N ARG A 240 -8.33 -9.93 17.65
CA ARG A 240 -9.12 -9.61 18.86
C ARG A 240 -9.84 -10.83 19.40
N ALA A 241 -10.31 -11.71 18.53
CA ALA A 241 -10.94 -12.97 18.94
C ALA A 241 -9.99 -13.93 19.66
N LEU A 242 -8.66 -13.80 19.49
CA LEU A 242 -7.67 -14.57 20.27
C LEU A 242 -7.64 -14.18 21.76
N GLU A 243 -8.13 -12.99 22.12
CA GLU A 243 -8.24 -12.56 23.50
C GLU A 243 -9.51 -13.10 24.16
N ARG A 244 -10.63 -13.04 23.46
CA ARG A 244 -11.96 -13.40 23.97
C ARG A 244 -12.82 -13.90 22.82
N ASP A 245 -13.28 -15.12 22.94
CA ASP A 245 -14.28 -15.67 22.03
C ASP A 245 -15.56 -14.84 22.02
N GLY A 246 -16.12 -14.61 20.83
CA GLY A 246 -17.34 -13.84 20.64
C GLY A 246 -17.19 -12.32 20.84
N ALA A 247 -15.97 -11.77 20.73
CA ALA A 247 -15.77 -10.34 20.70
C ALA A 247 -16.52 -9.73 19.51
N GLU A 248 -17.37 -8.70 19.75
CA GLU A 248 -18.12 -8.05 18.68
C GLU A 248 -17.16 -7.45 17.64
N PRO A 249 -17.45 -7.64 16.33
CA PRO A 249 -16.66 -7.05 15.26
C PRO A 249 -16.63 -5.52 15.37
N ARG A 250 -15.43 -4.95 15.19
CA ARG A 250 -15.20 -3.50 15.11
C ARG A 250 -15.09 -2.98 13.68
N LEU A 251 -14.91 -3.91 12.73
CA LEU A 251 -14.71 -3.55 11.34
C LEU A 251 -15.92 -3.85 10.48
N SER A 252 -16.14 -2.97 9.51
CA SER A 252 -16.97 -3.19 8.34
C SER A 252 -16.08 -3.15 7.12
N LEU A 253 -15.95 -4.28 6.43
CA LEU A 253 -15.01 -4.41 5.33
C LEU A 253 -15.63 -3.92 4.02
N SER A 254 -14.83 -3.22 3.20
CA SER A 254 -15.22 -2.75 1.87
C SER A 254 -14.17 -3.15 0.84
N ARG A 255 -14.64 -3.66 -0.30
CA ARG A 255 -13.78 -4.02 -1.44
C ARG A 255 -13.75 -2.91 -2.46
N GLY A 256 -12.56 -2.65 -3.03
CA GLY A 256 -12.37 -1.80 -4.18
C GLY A 256 -11.47 -2.45 -5.20
N ILE A 257 -11.78 -2.31 -6.50
CA ILE A 257 -10.99 -2.87 -7.58
C ILE A 257 -10.32 -1.78 -8.42
N HIS A 258 -9.27 -2.17 -9.14
CA HIS A 258 -8.62 -1.34 -10.14
C HIS A 258 -8.38 -2.16 -11.41
N LEU A 259 -8.50 -1.49 -12.56
CA LEU A 259 -8.21 -2.03 -13.88
C LEU A 259 -6.97 -1.34 -14.44
N VAL A 260 -6.09 -2.07 -15.08
CA VAL A 260 -4.85 -1.55 -15.70
C VAL A 260 -4.91 -1.73 -17.21
N PHE A 261 -4.56 -0.68 -17.93
CA PHE A 261 -4.50 -0.64 -19.39
C PHE A 261 -3.07 -0.28 -19.81
N ALA A 262 -2.65 -0.73 -21.00
CA ALA A 262 -1.48 -0.16 -21.63
C ALA A 262 -1.72 1.33 -21.89
N ARG A 263 -0.71 2.19 -21.65
CA ARG A 263 -0.85 3.64 -21.86
C ARG A 263 -1.17 3.97 -23.33
N ALA A 264 -0.64 3.20 -24.27
CA ALA A 264 -0.99 3.34 -25.68
C ALA A 264 -2.49 3.18 -25.95
N ARG A 265 -3.21 2.38 -25.10
CA ARG A 265 -4.66 2.17 -25.22
C ARG A 265 -5.47 3.25 -24.50
N LEU A 266 -4.94 3.80 -23.41
CA LEU A 266 -5.57 4.89 -22.63
C LEU A 266 -4.51 5.96 -22.30
N PRO A 267 -4.13 6.80 -23.29
CA PRO A 267 -2.98 7.71 -23.20
C PRO A 267 -3.33 9.03 -22.52
N ILE A 268 -3.71 9.00 -21.25
CA ILE A 268 -3.92 10.21 -20.45
C ILE A 268 -2.60 10.80 -19.96
N GLU A 269 -2.56 12.12 -19.79
CA GLU A 269 -1.36 12.85 -19.36
C GLU A 269 -1.37 13.17 -17.87
N ASN A 270 -2.54 13.36 -17.29
CA ASN A 270 -2.71 13.78 -15.90
C ASN A 270 -3.58 12.78 -15.15
N THR A 271 -3.51 12.76 -13.82
CA THR A 271 -4.48 12.02 -13.03
C THR A 271 -5.84 12.70 -13.07
N LEU A 272 -6.87 11.99 -13.48
CA LEU A 272 -8.22 12.50 -13.60
C LEU A 272 -9.07 12.02 -12.41
N ILE A 273 -9.87 12.93 -11.85
CA ILE A 273 -10.91 12.61 -10.88
C ILE A 273 -12.26 12.72 -11.57
N LEU A 274 -12.75 11.61 -12.03
CA LEU A 274 -14.01 11.51 -12.75
C LEU A 274 -15.17 11.21 -11.78
N ARG A 275 -16.37 11.58 -12.17
CA ARG A 275 -17.58 11.29 -11.40
C ARG A 275 -18.38 10.18 -12.05
N ALA A 276 -18.57 9.06 -11.33
CA ALA A 276 -19.44 7.98 -11.75
C ALA A 276 -20.93 8.39 -11.66
N GLU A 277 -21.84 7.58 -12.20
CA GLU A 277 -23.29 7.82 -12.21
C GLU A 277 -23.88 8.00 -10.81
N ASP A 278 -23.39 7.22 -9.86
CA ASP A 278 -23.76 7.30 -8.44
C ASP A 278 -23.00 8.40 -7.66
N LYS A 279 -22.35 9.33 -8.38
CA LYS A 279 -21.60 10.47 -7.86
C LYS A 279 -20.31 10.13 -7.12
N ARG A 280 -19.88 8.87 -7.09
CA ARG A 280 -18.57 8.48 -6.54
C ARG A 280 -17.43 8.96 -7.43
N SER A 281 -16.27 9.25 -6.82
CA SER A 281 -15.06 9.61 -7.54
C SER A 281 -14.35 8.37 -8.04
N ILE A 282 -14.01 8.36 -9.33
CA ILE A 282 -13.18 7.37 -9.99
C ILE A 282 -11.90 8.06 -10.42
N PHE A 283 -10.76 7.46 -10.14
CA PHE A 283 -9.46 7.95 -10.55
C PHE A 283 -9.03 7.24 -11.84
N VAL A 284 -8.47 8.02 -12.77
CA VAL A 284 -7.76 7.49 -13.94
C VAL A 284 -6.34 8.04 -13.85
N VAL A 285 -5.37 7.16 -13.70
CA VAL A 285 -4.02 7.52 -13.24
C VAL A 285 -2.97 7.00 -14.21
N PRO A 286 -2.13 7.88 -14.81
CA PRO A 286 -1.00 7.46 -15.63
C PRO A 286 0.16 6.99 -14.74
N ARG A 287 0.79 5.86 -15.10
CA ARG A 287 1.94 5.31 -14.39
C ARG A 287 2.89 4.59 -15.35
N GLY A 288 3.93 5.28 -15.79
CA GLY A 288 4.87 4.74 -16.79
C GLY A 288 4.15 4.35 -18.08
N ASP A 289 4.33 3.12 -18.51
CA ASP A 289 3.71 2.59 -19.74
C ASP A 289 2.26 2.11 -19.53
N PHE A 290 1.67 2.41 -18.39
CA PHE A 290 0.32 1.98 -18.03
C PHE A 290 -0.55 3.15 -17.57
N THR A 291 -1.85 2.92 -17.65
CA THR A 291 -2.89 3.75 -17.04
C THR A 291 -3.79 2.83 -16.22
N TYR A 292 -4.04 3.17 -14.95
CA TYR A 292 -5.00 2.40 -14.16
C TYR A 292 -6.22 3.21 -13.77
N VAL A 293 -7.34 2.51 -13.62
CA VAL A 293 -8.67 3.08 -13.32
C VAL A 293 -9.20 2.44 -12.04
N GLY A 294 -9.65 3.24 -11.12
CA GLY A 294 -10.26 2.78 -9.86
C GLY A 294 -10.85 3.92 -9.04
N THR A 295 -11.70 3.66 -8.11
CA THR A 295 -11.95 2.36 -7.51
C THR A 295 -13.45 2.16 -7.26
N THR A 296 -13.88 0.91 -7.18
CA THR A 296 -15.19 0.58 -6.63
C THR A 296 -15.19 0.70 -5.10
N ASP A 297 -16.35 0.70 -4.47
CA ASP A 297 -16.49 0.76 -3.02
C ASP A 297 -17.78 0.01 -2.61
N THR A 298 -17.64 -1.28 -2.33
CA THR A 298 -18.74 -2.21 -2.08
C THR A 298 -18.49 -2.95 -0.77
N PHE A 299 -19.47 -3.07 0.10
CA PHE A 299 -19.34 -3.91 1.30
C PHE A 299 -18.93 -5.32 0.91
N TYR A 300 -18.03 -5.89 1.70
CA TYR A 300 -17.45 -7.20 1.45
C TYR A 300 -17.41 -8.01 2.75
N PRO A 301 -18.05 -9.16 2.81
CA PRO A 301 -18.25 -9.88 4.08
C PRO A 301 -17.00 -10.63 4.56
N SER A 302 -15.91 -10.64 3.79
CA SER A 302 -14.74 -11.45 4.06
C SER A 302 -13.46 -10.61 4.08
N SER A 303 -12.48 -11.05 4.86
CA SER A 303 -11.11 -10.56 4.86
C SER A 303 -10.20 -11.35 3.92
N ASP A 304 -10.72 -11.81 2.78
CA ASP A 304 -9.98 -12.61 1.82
C ASP A 304 -8.65 -11.96 1.45
N TYR A 305 -7.61 -12.77 1.46
CA TYR A 305 -6.28 -12.34 1.03
C TYR A 305 -6.26 -11.92 -0.46
N TRP A 306 -6.98 -12.65 -1.31
CA TRP A 306 -7.12 -12.37 -2.74
C TRP A 306 -8.61 -12.19 -3.07
N PRO A 307 -9.17 -10.97 -2.87
CA PRO A 307 -10.61 -10.76 -2.98
C PRO A 307 -11.11 -10.99 -4.40
N LYS A 308 -12.26 -11.64 -4.51
CA LYS A 308 -12.91 -11.92 -5.80
C LYS A 308 -13.33 -10.61 -6.46
N ILE A 309 -13.01 -10.47 -7.75
CA ILE A 309 -13.51 -9.40 -8.63
C ILE A 309 -14.77 -9.91 -9.34
N THR A 310 -15.71 -9.02 -9.64
CA THR A 310 -16.92 -9.37 -10.40
C THR A 310 -16.98 -8.62 -11.72
N GLN A 311 -17.71 -9.16 -12.69
CA GLN A 311 -17.95 -8.50 -13.96
C GLN A 311 -18.65 -7.14 -13.78
N ASP A 312 -19.54 -7.01 -12.80
CA ASP A 312 -20.21 -5.74 -12.49
C ASP A 312 -19.23 -4.66 -12.01
N ASP A 313 -18.21 -5.04 -11.22
CA ASP A 313 -17.15 -4.13 -10.81
C ASP A 313 -16.38 -3.60 -12.02
N VAL A 314 -16.03 -4.50 -12.96
CA VAL A 314 -15.33 -4.16 -14.21
C VAL A 314 -16.19 -3.22 -15.06
N ALA A 315 -17.41 -3.60 -15.33
CA ALA A 315 -18.35 -2.82 -16.13
C ALA A 315 -18.62 -1.42 -15.53
N TYR A 316 -18.69 -1.30 -14.20
CA TYR A 316 -18.86 -0.04 -13.51
C TYR A 316 -17.72 0.95 -13.82
N LEU A 317 -16.47 0.48 -13.75
CA LEU A 317 -15.31 1.33 -14.04
C LEU A 317 -15.21 1.69 -15.52
N LEU A 318 -15.48 0.74 -16.43
CA LEU A 318 -15.47 0.99 -17.87
C LEU A 318 -16.52 2.05 -18.27
N ARG A 319 -17.75 1.98 -17.75
CA ARG A 319 -18.80 3.00 -18.00
C ARG A 319 -18.35 4.39 -17.52
N ALA A 320 -17.66 4.49 -16.39
CA ALA A 320 -17.16 5.77 -15.91
C ALA A 320 -16.12 6.39 -16.87
N VAL A 321 -15.22 5.57 -17.43
CA VAL A 321 -14.23 6.03 -18.43
C VAL A 321 -14.92 6.44 -19.72
N GLU A 322 -15.81 5.61 -20.27
CA GLU A 322 -16.54 5.87 -21.52
C GLU A 322 -17.36 7.17 -21.45
N ARG A 323 -17.92 7.48 -20.30
CA ARG A 323 -18.70 8.71 -20.08
C ARG A 323 -17.86 9.98 -20.24
N TRP A 324 -16.61 9.96 -19.75
CA TRP A 324 -15.80 11.17 -19.62
C TRP A 324 -14.68 11.30 -20.66
N LEU A 325 -14.26 10.20 -21.29
CA LEU A 325 -13.13 10.21 -22.20
C LEU A 325 -13.54 9.96 -23.66
N LYS A 326 -12.87 10.66 -24.57
CA LYS A 326 -12.95 10.49 -26.04
C LYS A 326 -12.02 9.35 -26.46
N THR A 327 -12.27 8.14 -25.99
CA THR A 327 -11.50 6.94 -26.34
C THR A 327 -12.38 5.97 -27.12
N PRO A 328 -11.83 5.15 -28.03
CA PRO A 328 -12.54 4.00 -28.55
C PRO A 328 -13.04 3.15 -27.39
N LYS A 329 -14.20 2.48 -27.58
CA LYS A 329 -14.81 1.67 -26.54
C LYS A 329 -13.79 0.70 -25.93
N LEU A 330 -13.61 0.76 -24.61
CA LEU A 330 -12.76 -0.17 -23.87
C LEU A 330 -13.49 -1.49 -23.71
N VAL A 331 -12.78 -2.58 -23.90
CA VAL A 331 -13.28 -3.95 -23.74
C VAL A 331 -12.42 -4.72 -22.76
N ASP A 332 -12.92 -5.86 -22.29
CA ASP A 332 -12.24 -6.70 -21.30
C ASP A 332 -10.84 -7.14 -21.79
N GLY A 333 -10.65 -7.37 -23.09
CA GLY A 333 -9.35 -7.67 -23.71
C GLY A 333 -8.32 -6.54 -23.68
N ASP A 334 -8.73 -5.30 -23.45
CA ASP A 334 -7.80 -4.15 -23.26
C ASP A 334 -7.15 -4.14 -21.87
N ILE A 335 -7.68 -4.93 -20.91
CA ILE A 335 -7.23 -4.96 -19.52
C ILE A 335 -5.99 -5.83 -19.41
N VAL A 336 -4.86 -5.19 -19.09
CA VAL A 336 -3.55 -5.84 -18.92
C VAL A 336 -3.47 -6.56 -17.58
N ALA A 337 -3.91 -5.92 -16.51
CA ALA A 337 -3.94 -6.46 -15.15
C ALA A 337 -5.10 -5.86 -14.36
N LEU A 338 -5.46 -6.49 -13.26
CA LEU A 338 -6.47 -5.99 -12.34
C LEU A 338 -6.20 -6.48 -10.93
N TRP A 339 -6.58 -5.66 -9.93
CA TRP A 339 -6.47 -6.07 -8.53
C TRP A 339 -7.66 -5.62 -7.70
N ALA A 340 -7.91 -6.34 -6.62
CA ALA A 340 -8.86 -5.98 -5.59
C ALA A 340 -8.18 -5.82 -4.23
N GLY A 341 -8.63 -4.85 -3.44
CA GLY A 341 -8.20 -4.65 -2.06
C GLY A 341 -9.37 -4.51 -1.10
N VAL A 342 -9.20 -5.00 0.12
CA VAL A 342 -10.17 -4.87 1.21
C VAL A 342 -9.76 -3.71 2.11
N ARG A 343 -10.69 -2.79 2.38
CA ARG A 343 -10.52 -1.66 3.31
C ARG A 343 -11.08 -2.02 4.67
N PRO A 344 -10.32 -1.93 5.75
CA PRO A 344 -10.81 -2.10 7.12
C PRO A 344 -11.43 -0.78 7.61
N LEU A 345 -12.71 -0.58 7.35
CA LEU A 345 -13.45 0.58 7.86
C LEU A 345 -13.94 0.30 9.27
N ILE A 346 -14.00 1.32 10.12
CA ILE A 346 -14.63 1.20 11.44
C ILE A 346 -16.13 1.04 11.25
N ALA A 347 -16.73 0.06 11.92
CA ALA A 347 -18.16 -0.20 11.79
C ALA A 347 -19.01 0.98 12.33
N GLU A 348 -19.83 1.55 11.46
CA GLU A 348 -20.80 2.59 11.81
C GLU A 348 -22.20 2.11 11.38
N PRO A 349 -23.07 1.70 12.33
CA PRO A 349 -24.39 1.17 12.00
C PRO A 349 -25.21 2.14 11.13
N GLY A 350 -25.86 1.60 10.10
CA GLY A 350 -26.76 2.38 9.22
C GLY A 350 -26.07 3.17 8.10
N LYS A 351 -24.74 3.25 8.05
CA LYS A 351 -24.02 3.96 6.97
C LYS A 351 -23.63 3.03 5.81
N LYS A 352 -23.62 3.60 4.59
CA LYS A 352 -23.04 2.92 3.41
C LYS A 352 -21.51 2.98 3.47
N ALA A 353 -20.82 2.07 2.79
CA ALA A 353 -19.36 1.98 2.78
C ALA A 353 -18.67 3.31 2.43
N ASN A 354 -19.23 4.08 1.49
CA ASN A 354 -18.70 5.38 1.09
C ASN A 354 -19.01 6.53 2.07
N GLU A 355 -19.87 6.32 3.07
CA GLU A 355 -20.26 7.30 4.09
C GLU A 355 -19.52 7.08 5.42
N VAL A 356 -18.96 5.88 5.62
CA VAL A 356 -18.20 5.52 6.82
C VAL A 356 -16.96 6.41 6.96
N SER A 357 -16.70 6.88 8.17
CA SER A 357 -15.51 7.66 8.49
C SER A 357 -14.23 6.85 8.19
N ARG A 358 -13.19 7.56 7.76
CA ARG A 358 -11.85 6.99 7.58
C ARG A 358 -10.89 7.46 8.65
N LYS A 359 -11.40 7.84 9.83
CA LYS A 359 -10.58 8.09 11.01
C LYS A 359 -10.02 6.76 11.50
N ASP A 360 -8.86 6.82 12.10
CA ASP A 360 -8.32 5.72 12.87
C ASP A 360 -8.88 5.74 14.29
N GLU A 361 -9.00 4.57 14.86
CA GLU A 361 -9.36 4.41 16.26
C GLU A 361 -8.40 3.46 16.96
N ILE A 362 -8.07 3.80 18.20
CA ILE A 362 -7.22 3.00 19.08
C ILE A 362 -8.08 2.50 20.22
N TRP A 363 -8.14 1.20 20.41
CA TRP A 363 -8.86 0.56 21.50
C TRP A 363 -7.89 -0.18 22.40
N THR A 364 -8.20 -0.19 23.69
CA THR A 364 -7.50 -1.02 24.65
C THR A 364 -8.48 -1.98 25.27
N ALA A 365 -8.17 -3.25 25.18
CA ALA A 365 -8.92 -4.30 25.84
C ALA A 365 -8.61 -4.37 27.34
N PRO A 366 -9.46 -5.00 28.18
CA PRO A 366 -9.19 -5.20 29.61
C PRO A 366 -7.87 -5.92 29.89
N SER A 367 -7.46 -6.84 29.02
CA SER A 367 -6.16 -7.53 29.09
C SER A 367 -4.97 -6.64 28.78
N GLY A 368 -5.18 -5.41 28.32
CA GLY A 368 -4.11 -4.52 27.90
C GLY A 368 -3.72 -4.63 26.43
N LEU A 369 -4.32 -5.55 25.65
CA LEU A 369 -4.14 -5.58 24.19
C LEU A 369 -4.57 -4.24 23.57
N VAL A 370 -3.66 -3.61 22.87
CA VAL A 370 -3.94 -2.38 22.09
C VAL A 370 -4.26 -2.77 20.67
N SER A 371 -5.38 -2.29 20.13
CA SER A 371 -5.76 -2.51 18.72
C SER A 371 -5.91 -1.17 18.01
N ILE A 372 -5.42 -1.07 16.77
CA ILE A 372 -5.63 0.09 15.91
C ILE A 372 -6.26 -0.32 14.59
N GLY A 373 -7.39 0.29 14.25
CA GLY A 373 -8.13 0.06 13.01
C GLY A 373 -8.49 1.34 12.28
N GLY A 374 -8.95 1.22 11.03
CA GLY A 374 -9.29 2.36 10.19
C GLY A 374 -8.07 3.12 9.66
N GLY A 375 -8.24 4.43 9.48
CA GLY A 375 -7.18 5.33 9.04
C GLY A 375 -6.89 5.32 7.54
N LYS A 376 -5.78 5.94 7.15
CA LYS A 376 -5.36 6.11 5.76
C LYS A 376 -3.86 5.94 5.59
N LEU A 377 -3.49 5.52 4.37
CA LEU A 377 -2.09 5.45 3.97
C LEU A 377 -1.34 6.78 4.18
N SER A 378 -1.94 7.92 3.86
CA SER A 378 -1.31 9.24 3.98
C SER A 378 -1.05 9.67 5.43
N ALA A 379 -1.77 9.14 6.40
CA ALA A 379 -1.64 9.50 7.82
C ALA A 379 -0.95 8.41 8.67
N TYR A 380 -0.47 7.33 8.05
CA TYR A 380 0.05 6.17 8.78
C TYR A 380 1.11 6.50 9.82
N ARG A 381 1.97 7.50 9.51
CA ARG A 381 3.06 7.91 10.39
C ARG A 381 2.53 8.55 11.68
N ALA A 382 1.59 9.49 11.55
CA ALA A 382 0.94 10.13 12.71
C ALA A 382 0.11 9.11 13.52
N MET A 383 -0.58 8.19 12.85
CA MET A 383 -1.27 7.07 13.51
C MET A 383 -0.30 6.22 14.33
N ALA A 384 0.84 5.85 13.74
CA ALA A 384 1.89 5.08 14.41
C ALA A 384 2.45 5.83 15.63
N ALA A 385 2.72 7.12 15.49
CA ALA A 385 3.22 7.96 16.58
C ALA A 385 2.25 7.98 17.77
N ARG A 386 0.94 8.15 17.53
CA ARG A 386 -0.09 8.09 18.59
C ARG A 386 -0.12 6.75 19.34
N VAL A 387 0.03 5.63 18.60
CA VAL A 387 0.10 4.31 19.23
C VAL A 387 1.36 4.18 20.08
N VAL A 388 2.52 4.63 19.56
CA VAL A 388 3.79 4.52 20.29
C VAL A 388 3.83 5.44 21.49
N ASP A 389 3.21 6.64 21.43
CA ASP A 389 3.04 7.51 22.58
C ASP A 389 2.28 6.79 23.71
N LEU A 390 1.16 6.13 23.37
CA LEU A 390 0.40 5.30 24.32
C LEU A 390 1.24 4.12 24.87
N VAL A 391 2.06 3.49 24.02
CA VAL A 391 2.95 2.39 24.44
C VAL A 391 3.98 2.89 25.43
N VAL A 392 4.66 4.00 25.15
CA VAL A 392 5.67 4.60 26.03
C VAL A 392 5.07 4.98 27.38
N GLU A 393 3.89 5.62 27.38
CA GLU A 393 3.15 5.98 28.61
C GLU A 393 2.86 4.73 29.47
N ARG A 394 2.31 3.67 28.86
CA ARG A 394 1.93 2.45 29.60
C ARG A 394 3.09 1.62 30.11
N LEU A 395 4.19 1.66 29.39
CA LEU A 395 5.41 0.97 29.79
C LEU A 395 6.21 1.77 30.84
N GLU A 396 5.82 3.03 31.08
CA GLU A 396 6.61 3.99 31.87
C GLU A 396 8.08 4.01 31.40
N ALA A 397 8.25 3.87 30.06
CA ALA A 397 9.57 3.70 29.48
C ALA A 397 10.28 5.03 29.26
N THR A 398 11.57 5.08 29.56
CA THR A 398 12.42 6.16 29.09
C THR A 398 12.67 5.97 27.60
N ALA A 399 12.01 6.75 26.77
CA ALA A 399 12.09 6.67 25.32
C ALA A 399 12.50 8.02 24.70
N ARG A 400 13.13 7.97 23.53
CA ARG A 400 13.44 9.18 22.76
C ARG A 400 12.15 9.79 22.19
N ALA A 401 12.22 11.07 21.81
CA ALA A 401 11.14 11.70 21.05
C ALA A 401 10.97 11.04 19.68
N CYS A 402 9.75 11.13 19.13
CA CYS A 402 9.46 10.62 17.79
C CYS A 402 10.29 11.37 16.72
N ALA A 403 11.14 10.65 16.01
CA ALA A 403 11.99 11.18 14.93
C ALA A 403 11.49 10.81 13.52
N THR A 404 10.34 10.13 13.40
CA THR A 404 9.88 9.56 12.12
C THR A 404 9.51 10.62 11.08
N ALA A 405 9.24 11.84 11.49
CA ALA A 405 8.98 12.95 10.58
C ALA A 405 10.25 13.47 9.86
N GLU A 406 11.42 13.19 10.41
CA GLU A 406 12.70 13.72 9.93
C GLU A 406 13.63 12.63 9.42
N ALA A 407 13.62 11.46 10.04
CA ALA A 407 14.46 10.34 9.65
C ALA A 407 14.11 9.84 8.24
N PRO A 408 15.05 9.84 7.28
CA PRO A 408 14.79 9.38 5.93
C PRO A 408 14.48 7.88 5.90
N LEU A 409 13.64 7.48 4.96
CA LEU A 409 13.41 6.06 4.65
C LEU A 409 14.50 5.54 3.68
N PRO A 410 14.84 4.24 3.70
CA PRO A 410 15.75 3.64 2.74
C PRO A 410 15.41 4.01 1.29
N GLY A 411 16.41 4.43 0.52
CA GLY A 411 16.26 4.93 -0.84
C GLY A 411 15.96 6.44 -0.96
N ALA A 412 15.75 7.16 0.14
CA ALA A 412 15.53 8.61 0.11
C ALA A 412 16.80 9.39 -0.24
N GLU A 413 17.94 8.93 0.26
CA GLU A 413 19.24 9.56 0.02
C GLU A 413 19.82 9.16 -1.35
N GLY A 414 20.65 10.02 -1.93
CA GLY A 414 21.31 9.76 -3.22
C GLY A 414 20.39 9.77 -4.45
N LEU A 415 19.15 10.25 -4.32
CA LEU A 415 18.15 10.19 -5.38
C LEU A 415 18.54 10.96 -6.64
N GLU A 416 19.09 12.17 -6.50
CA GLU A 416 19.51 12.98 -7.65
C GLU A 416 20.70 12.36 -8.39
N ALA A 417 21.65 11.78 -7.63
CA ALA A 417 22.77 11.05 -8.24
C ALA A 417 22.27 9.82 -9.02
N ALA A 418 21.31 9.08 -8.47
CA ALA A 418 20.70 7.93 -9.15
C ALA A 418 19.94 8.37 -10.42
N ARG A 419 19.18 9.47 -10.38
CA ARG A 419 18.49 10.01 -11.56
C ARG A 419 19.48 10.38 -12.67
N SER A 420 20.55 11.08 -12.34
CA SER A 420 21.59 11.44 -13.29
C SER A 420 22.24 10.18 -13.90
N ALA A 421 22.66 9.24 -13.06
CA ALA A 421 23.34 8.01 -13.50
C ALA A 421 22.47 7.12 -14.37
N LEU A 422 21.15 7.04 -14.11
CA LEU A 422 20.21 6.14 -14.78
C LEU A 422 19.38 6.79 -15.88
N SER A 423 19.60 8.07 -16.19
CA SER A 423 18.85 8.82 -17.22
C SER A 423 18.91 8.17 -18.60
N HIS A 424 20.02 7.52 -18.94
CA HIS A 424 20.22 6.83 -20.21
C HIS A 424 19.34 5.58 -20.38
N LEU A 425 18.76 5.04 -19.30
CA LEU A 425 17.87 3.88 -19.32
C LEU A 425 16.39 4.26 -19.55
N GLY A 426 16.05 5.57 -19.65
CA GLY A 426 14.70 6.03 -19.90
C GLY A 426 13.67 5.45 -18.91
N ALA A 427 12.59 4.85 -19.42
CA ALA A 427 11.50 4.31 -18.61
C ALA A 427 11.93 3.23 -17.60
N GLN A 428 12.93 2.39 -17.96
CA GLN A 428 13.48 1.39 -17.04
C GLN A 428 14.20 2.05 -15.85
N GLY A 429 14.99 3.09 -16.10
CA GLY A 429 15.66 3.88 -15.06
C GLY A 429 14.65 4.51 -14.10
N GLU A 430 13.63 5.17 -14.63
CA GLU A 430 12.55 5.76 -13.84
C GLU A 430 11.78 4.71 -13.00
N ARG A 431 11.53 3.53 -13.54
CA ARG A 431 10.92 2.42 -12.81
C ARG A 431 11.80 1.98 -11.63
N LEU A 432 13.09 1.76 -11.85
CA LEU A 432 14.02 1.33 -10.81
C LEU A 432 14.18 2.40 -9.72
N ILE A 433 14.28 3.68 -10.11
CA ILE A 433 14.30 4.81 -9.16
C ILE A 433 13.01 4.85 -8.34
N GLY A 434 11.86 4.63 -8.98
CA GLY A 434 10.57 4.58 -8.29
C GLY A 434 10.46 3.43 -7.26
N LEU A 435 11.18 2.32 -7.45
CA LEU A 435 11.20 1.18 -6.54
C LEU A 435 12.27 1.31 -5.44
N TYR A 436 13.47 1.76 -5.79
CA TYR A 436 14.66 1.68 -4.95
C TYR A 436 15.25 3.04 -4.56
N GLY A 437 14.77 4.14 -5.16
CA GLY A 437 15.28 5.48 -4.89
C GLY A 437 16.76 5.60 -5.27
N GLY A 438 17.56 6.19 -4.38
CA GLY A 438 19.01 6.32 -4.56
C GLY A 438 19.77 5.00 -4.60
N GLU A 439 19.18 3.91 -4.10
CA GLU A 439 19.76 2.57 -4.19
C GLU A 439 19.62 1.95 -5.61
N ALA A 440 18.88 2.57 -6.52
CA ALA A 440 18.65 2.05 -7.87
C ALA A 440 19.96 1.86 -8.67
N SER A 441 20.95 2.73 -8.48
CA SER A 441 22.25 2.63 -9.15
C SER A 441 22.97 1.33 -8.81
N SER A 442 22.88 0.83 -7.57
CA SER A 442 23.48 -0.45 -7.19
C SER A 442 22.79 -1.63 -7.87
N VAL A 443 21.45 -1.57 -8.02
CA VAL A 443 20.69 -2.61 -8.71
C VAL A 443 21.08 -2.70 -10.18
N VAL A 444 21.30 -1.56 -10.83
CA VAL A 444 21.75 -1.51 -12.23
C VAL A 444 23.19 -1.98 -12.36
N ALA A 445 24.08 -1.62 -11.43
CA ALA A 445 25.47 -2.08 -11.44
C ALA A 445 25.58 -3.62 -11.34
N ASP A 446 24.63 -4.26 -10.65
CA ASP A 446 24.53 -5.72 -10.54
C ASP A 446 23.86 -6.38 -11.77
N GLY A 447 23.46 -5.61 -12.80
CA GLY A 447 22.83 -6.08 -14.04
C GLY A 447 21.43 -5.54 -14.32
N GLY A 448 20.67 -5.11 -13.29
CA GLY A 448 19.37 -4.44 -13.43
C GLY A 448 18.23 -5.28 -14.02
N ASP A 449 18.40 -6.59 -14.11
CA ASP A 449 17.42 -7.52 -14.69
C ASP A 449 16.49 -8.14 -13.64
N VAL A 450 15.57 -8.98 -14.10
CA VAL A 450 14.62 -9.71 -13.25
C VAL A 450 15.34 -10.55 -12.19
N ALA A 451 16.44 -11.20 -12.54
CA ALA A 451 17.16 -12.07 -11.63
C ALA A 451 17.88 -11.28 -10.53
N VAL A 452 18.43 -10.10 -10.84
CA VAL A 452 19.03 -9.19 -9.85
C VAL A 452 17.97 -8.67 -8.90
N GLU A 453 16.84 -8.17 -9.41
CA GLU A 453 15.73 -7.69 -8.58
C GLU A 453 15.21 -8.81 -7.66
N ALA A 454 15.07 -10.04 -8.17
CA ALA A 454 14.60 -11.19 -7.41
C ALA A 454 15.60 -11.61 -6.31
N ARG A 455 16.91 -11.62 -6.60
CA ARG A 455 17.96 -11.86 -5.59
C ARG A 455 17.94 -10.80 -4.49
N ARG A 456 17.82 -9.51 -4.86
CA ARG A 456 17.71 -8.42 -3.89
C ARG A 456 16.45 -8.56 -3.01
N ALA A 457 15.32 -8.95 -3.60
CA ALA A 457 14.09 -9.21 -2.85
C ALA A 457 14.31 -10.23 -1.72
N VAL A 458 15.12 -11.28 -1.96
CA VAL A 458 15.48 -12.28 -0.93
C VAL A 458 16.48 -11.70 0.07
N THR A 459 17.59 -11.14 -0.41
CA THR A 459 18.77 -10.83 0.44
C THR A 459 18.62 -9.56 1.26
N SER A 460 17.74 -8.64 0.85
CA SER A 460 17.61 -7.29 1.44
C SER A 460 16.20 -6.89 1.79
N GLU A 461 15.19 -7.67 1.37
CA GLU A 461 13.77 -7.31 1.54
C GLU A 461 12.92 -8.48 2.05
N GLY A 462 13.55 -9.58 2.48
CA GLY A 462 12.93 -10.69 3.20
C GLY A 462 11.91 -11.50 2.39
N ALA A 463 11.97 -11.46 1.06
CA ALA A 463 11.10 -12.29 0.23
C ALA A 463 11.48 -13.77 0.34
N VAL A 464 10.47 -14.64 0.47
CA VAL A 464 10.64 -16.09 0.60
C VAL A 464 9.68 -16.88 -0.27
N ARG A 465 8.81 -16.20 -1.01
CA ARG A 465 7.93 -16.75 -2.04
C ARG A 465 8.04 -15.92 -3.32
N LEU A 466 7.79 -16.53 -4.46
CA LEU A 466 7.82 -15.83 -5.75
C LEU A 466 6.77 -14.72 -5.81
N GLU A 467 5.60 -14.92 -5.21
CA GLU A 467 4.55 -13.91 -5.09
C GLU A 467 5.04 -12.63 -4.39
N ASP A 468 5.93 -12.74 -3.40
CA ASP A 468 6.48 -11.58 -2.69
C ASP A 468 7.22 -10.66 -3.65
N TYR A 469 8.05 -11.24 -4.53
CA TYR A 469 8.75 -10.53 -5.58
C TYR A 469 7.76 -9.94 -6.60
N TRP A 470 6.93 -10.79 -7.20
CA TRP A 470 6.05 -10.44 -8.31
C TRP A 470 5.09 -9.30 -7.96
N VAL A 471 4.44 -9.37 -6.78
CA VAL A 471 3.40 -8.42 -6.35
C VAL A 471 3.99 -7.21 -5.63
N ARG A 472 4.91 -7.42 -4.66
CA ARG A 472 5.23 -6.41 -3.64
C ARG A 472 6.64 -5.82 -3.74
N ARG A 473 7.60 -6.54 -4.34
CA ARG A 473 8.96 -5.99 -4.54
C ARG A 473 9.12 -5.31 -5.89
N SER A 474 8.56 -5.90 -6.95
CA SER A 474 8.67 -5.42 -8.32
C SER A 474 7.43 -4.73 -8.89
N ALA A 475 6.25 -4.96 -8.28
CA ALA A 475 4.93 -4.54 -8.76
C ALA A 475 4.60 -5.03 -10.19
N ARG A 476 5.31 -6.05 -10.71
CA ARG A 476 5.12 -6.57 -12.07
C ARG A 476 3.75 -7.19 -12.27
N ALA A 477 3.15 -7.76 -11.22
CA ALA A 477 1.77 -8.25 -11.23
C ALA A 477 0.76 -7.19 -11.73
N TRP A 478 1.07 -5.92 -11.55
CA TRP A 478 0.15 -4.82 -11.86
C TRP A 478 0.62 -3.94 -13.02
N PHE A 479 1.94 -3.72 -13.14
CA PHE A 479 2.52 -2.75 -14.05
C PHE A 479 3.64 -3.36 -14.90
N ASP A 480 3.32 -4.50 -15.53
CA ASP A 480 4.15 -5.11 -16.55
C ASP A 480 3.23 -5.77 -17.60
N VAL A 481 3.74 -5.97 -18.82
CA VAL A 481 3.01 -6.65 -19.89
C VAL A 481 2.61 -8.05 -19.44
N ARG A 482 1.43 -8.50 -19.85
CA ARG A 482 0.88 -9.82 -19.45
C ARG A 482 0.91 -10.04 -17.93
N ALA A 483 0.68 -8.97 -17.13
CA ALA A 483 0.78 -9.01 -15.67
C ALA A 483 2.12 -9.56 -15.15
N GLY A 484 3.21 -9.36 -15.90
CA GLY A 484 4.56 -9.78 -15.54
C GLY A 484 4.78 -11.30 -15.48
N LEU A 485 3.92 -12.11 -16.09
CA LEU A 485 4.03 -13.58 -16.07
C LEU A 485 5.36 -14.06 -16.68
N ASP A 486 5.90 -13.34 -17.68
CA ASP A 486 7.17 -13.67 -18.31
C ASP A 486 8.36 -13.53 -17.35
N SER A 487 8.22 -12.76 -16.29
CA SER A 487 9.26 -12.58 -15.26
C SER A 487 9.30 -13.72 -14.22
N LEU A 488 8.26 -14.56 -14.14
CA LEU A 488 8.13 -15.55 -13.06
C LEU A 488 9.22 -16.62 -13.12
N VAL A 489 9.47 -17.20 -14.28
CA VAL A 489 10.46 -18.29 -14.42
C VAL A 489 11.88 -17.82 -14.08
N PRO A 490 12.43 -16.73 -14.67
CA PRO A 490 13.75 -16.24 -14.29
C PRO A 490 13.83 -15.77 -12.84
N ALA A 491 12.77 -15.20 -12.27
CA ALA A 491 12.74 -14.84 -10.87
C ALA A 491 12.72 -16.06 -9.95
N ALA A 492 11.93 -17.10 -10.27
CA ALA A 492 11.88 -18.36 -9.50
C ALA A 492 13.26 -19.05 -9.49
N ALA A 493 13.96 -19.08 -10.62
CA ALA A 493 15.31 -19.63 -10.69
C ALA A 493 16.29 -18.84 -9.81
N ALA A 494 16.26 -17.51 -9.87
CA ALA A 494 17.14 -16.65 -9.09
C ALA A 494 16.88 -16.74 -7.57
N MET A 495 15.61 -16.78 -7.16
CA MET A 495 15.21 -16.96 -5.75
C MET A 495 15.52 -18.38 -5.28
N GLY A 496 15.24 -19.38 -6.12
CA GLY A 496 15.46 -20.78 -5.82
C GLY A 496 16.93 -21.11 -5.53
N ALA A 497 17.83 -20.53 -6.30
CA ALA A 497 19.29 -20.66 -6.06
C ALA A 497 19.72 -20.14 -4.66
N LEU A 498 19.02 -19.13 -4.12
CA LEU A 498 19.31 -18.57 -2.79
C LEU A 498 18.58 -19.29 -1.67
N LEU A 499 17.35 -19.76 -1.93
CA LEU A 499 16.44 -20.32 -0.93
C LEU A 499 16.47 -21.87 -0.90
N GLY A 500 17.29 -22.49 -1.78
CA GLY A 500 17.39 -23.95 -1.86
C GLY A 500 16.16 -24.63 -2.45
N TRP A 501 15.44 -23.95 -3.37
CA TRP A 501 14.30 -24.56 -4.04
C TRP A 501 14.76 -25.55 -5.12
N ASP A 502 14.22 -26.74 -5.10
CA ASP A 502 14.33 -27.68 -6.19
C ASP A 502 13.47 -27.28 -7.41
N ALA A 503 13.57 -28.02 -8.49
CA ALA A 503 12.84 -27.73 -9.73
C ALA A 503 11.31 -27.81 -9.51
N GLN A 504 10.83 -28.76 -8.69
CA GLN A 504 9.41 -28.90 -8.38
C GLN A 504 8.90 -27.68 -7.61
N ARG A 505 9.61 -27.23 -6.58
CA ARG A 505 9.24 -26.03 -5.81
C ARG A 505 9.22 -24.79 -6.68
N GLN A 506 10.18 -24.60 -7.59
CA GLN A 506 10.19 -23.48 -8.54
C GLN A 506 8.94 -23.51 -9.44
N ALA A 507 8.59 -24.69 -9.98
CA ALA A 507 7.38 -24.85 -10.79
C ALA A 507 6.12 -24.55 -10.01
N ASP A 508 6.00 -25.01 -8.76
CA ASP A 508 4.86 -24.78 -7.88
C ASP A 508 4.68 -23.27 -7.57
N GLU A 509 5.75 -22.53 -7.34
CA GLU A 509 5.71 -21.09 -7.10
C GLU A 509 5.26 -20.33 -8.36
N VAL A 510 5.73 -20.72 -9.55
CA VAL A 510 5.27 -20.17 -10.83
C VAL A 510 3.79 -20.47 -11.06
N ALA A 511 3.37 -21.71 -10.83
CA ALA A 511 1.98 -22.14 -10.96
C ALA A 511 1.07 -21.37 -10.00
N HIS A 512 1.51 -21.15 -8.76
CA HIS A 512 0.77 -20.36 -7.78
C HIS A 512 0.51 -18.92 -8.26
N CYS A 513 1.55 -18.21 -8.70
CA CYS A 513 1.40 -16.84 -9.22
C CYS A 513 0.48 -16.79 -10.45
N THR A 514 0.64 -17.75 -11.36
CA THR A 514 -0.20 -17.89 -12.55
C THR A 514 -1.68 -18.13 -12.17
N GLN A 515 -1.93 -18.94 -11.15
CA GLN A 515 -3.29 -19.19 -10.66
C GLN A 515 -3.92 -17.94 -10.03
N LEU A 516 -3.16 -17.14 -9.29
CA LEU A 516 -3.63 -15.87 -8.74
C LEU A 516 -4.02 -14.88 -9.85
N GLU A 517 -3.24 -14.81 -10.93
CA GLU A 517 -3.57 -13.98 -12.09
C GLU A 517 -4.85 -14.47 -12.78
N LYS A 518 -4.97 -15.78 -13.04
CA LYS A 518 -6.19 -16.37 -13.60
C LYS A 518 -7.41 -16.09 -12.72
N GLN A 519 -7.28 -16.13 -11.41
CA GLN A 519 -8.37 -15.80 -10.48
C GLN A 519 -8.82 -14.34 -10.64
N CYS A 520 -7.91 -13.39 -10.81
CA CYS A 520 -8.27 -12.02 -11.12
C CYS A 520 -9.01 -11.92 -12.46
N ARG A 521 -8.47 -12.51 -13.52
CA ARG A 521 -9.06 -12.49 -14.88
C ARG A 521 -10.38 -13.23 -15.00
N SER A 522 -10.73 -14.10 -14.09
CA SER A 522 -12.01 -14.83 -14.11
C SER A 522 -13.24 -13.91 -14.13
N ALA A 523 -13.07 -12.62 -13.79
CA ALA A 523 -14.10 -11.60 -13.89
C ALA A 523 -14.28 -11.04 -15.32
N LEU A 524 -13.33 -11.28 -16.21
CA LEU A 524 -13.36 -10.78 -17.58
C LEU A 524 -14.12 -11.74 -18.49
N ARG A 525 -14.84 -11.19 -19.46
CA ARG A 525 -15.49 -12.01 -20.50
C ARG A 525 -14.42 -12.52 -21.47
N PRO A 526 -14.52 -13.77 -21.95
CA PRO A 526 -13.64 -14.26 -23.00
C PRO A 526 -13.70 -13.34 -24.22
N ASP A 527 -12.55 -13.06 -24.82
CA ASP A 527 -12.49 -12.23 -26.01
C ASP A 527 -13.17 -12.98 -27.18
N ALA A 528 -14.11 -12.34 -27.86
CA ALA A 528 -14.76 -12.92 -29.03
C ALA A 528 -13.77 -13.31 -30.15
N ARG A 529 -12.53 -12.77 -30.08
CA ARG A 529 -11.44 -13.10 -31.03
C ARG A 529 -10.75 -14.44 -30.71
N GLU A 530 -10.79 -14.89 -29.45
CA GLU A 530 -10.23 -16.21 -29.07
C GLU A 530 -11.21 -17.36 -29.36
N MET A 531 -12.50 -17.06 -29.48
CA MET A 531 -13.54 -18.09 -29.77
C MET A 531 -13.68 -18.43 -31.27
N GLY A 532 -12.94 -17.75 -32.16
CA GLY A 532 -13.00 -17.91 -33.61
C GLY A 532 -11.94 -18.83 -34.24
N HIS A 533 -11.10 -19.47 -33.43
CA HIS A 533 -10.01 -20.35 -33.89
C HIS A 533 -10.10 -21.74 -33.21
N GLY A 534 -11.30 -22.32 -33.21
CA GLY A 534 -11.54 -23.72 -32.87
C GLY A 534 -11.98 -24.51 -34.11
#